data_424559e0ce1dbf3f110716ff0e7ffbb6
#
_entry.id   424559e0ce1dbf3f110716ff0e7ffbb6
#
_cell.length_a   1.000
_cell.length_b   1.000
_cell.length_c   1.000
_cell.angle_alpha   90.00
_cell.angle_beta   90.00
_cell.angle_gamma   90.00
#
_symmetry.space_group_name_H-M   'P 1'
#
loop_
_entity.id
_entity.type
_entity.pdbx_description
1 polymer ?
#
loop_
_entity_poly.entity_id
_entity_poly.type
_entity_poly.pdbx_seq_one_letter_code
_entity_poly.pdbx_strand_id
1 'polypeptide(L)'
;DRLKFTRISMLTDPALDAGRHEFRVRTLLGRILPPEELPLKKVNGKLVVDKESNKFIPPVREIYPIMIGSMSVGALSPPMWEGLAIGISYLNEVEGMPVVMCSGEGGMPPRLLKSKYLKYFIIQIASGYFGWDEIIHALPHMVEDPAAIEIKYGQGAKPGDGGLLMAQ
;
A
#
# COMPACT_ATOMS: atom_id res chain seq x y z
N ASP A 1 21.03 10.94 3.82
CA ASP A 1 21.18 10.15 5.06
C ASP A 1 20.03 9.16 5.14
N ARG A 2 20.32 7.88 4.88
CA ARG A 2 19.35 6.80 5.03
C ARG A 2 18.79 6.82 6.44
N LEU A 3 17.49 6.68 6.58
CA LEU A 3 16.82 6.46 7.86
C LEU A 3 17.53 5.30 8.58
N LYS A 4 18.35 5.64 9.57
CA LYS A 4 19.01 4.64 10.40
C LYS A 4 18.04 4.24 11.49
N PHE A 5 17.38 3.12 11.34
CA PHE A 5 16.53 2.52 12.38
C PHE A 5 17.24 2.29 13.72
N THR A 6 18.57 2.36 13.72
CA THR A 6 19.39 2.37 14.93
C THR A 6 19.08 3.48 15.93
N ARG A 7 18.31 4.50 15.53
CA ARG A 7 17.86 5.58 16.42
C ARG A 7 16.47 5.35 17.03
N ILE A 8 15.76 4.33 16.59
CA ILE A 8 14.53 3.91 17.28
C ILE A 8 14.98 3.28 18.60
N SER A 9 14.72 3.98 19.70
CA SER A 9 15.03 3.51 21.04
C SER A 9 14.16 2.30 21.35
N MET A 10 14.71 1.13 21.16
CA MET A 10 14.13 -0.09 21.72
C MET A 10 14.91 -0.42 23.00
N LEU A 11 14.20 -0.79 24.05
CA LEU A 11 14.74 -1.21 25.33
C LEU A 11 15.42 -2.59 25.24
N THR A 12 16.20 -2.83 24.21
CA THR A 12 16.93 -4.09 23.99
C THR A 12 18.42 -3.84 24.06
N ASP A 13 19.15 -4.81 24.58
CA ASP A 13 20.60 -4.76 24.60
C ASP A 13 21.14 -4.68 23.16
N PRO A 14 21.83 -3.59 22.80
CA PRO A 14 22.38 -3.42 21.46
C PRO A 14 23.39 -4.51 21.05
N ALA A 15 24.00 -5.16 22.02
CA ALA A 15 24.97 -6.25 21.78
C ALA A 15 24.28 -7.56 21.35
N LEU A 16 23.02 -7.74 21.72
CA LEU A 16 22.24 -8.93 21.39
C LEU A 16 21.38 -8.76 20.12
N ASP A 17 21.25 -7.53 19.63
CA ASP A 17 20.43 -7.21 18.46
C ASP A 17 21.28 -7.12 17.19
N ALA A 18 21.76 -8.26 16.73
CA ALA A 18 22.57 -8.37 15.53
C ALA A 18 21.84 -7.93 14.24
N GLY A 19 20.51 -7.85 14.27
CA GLY A 19 19.67 -7.42 13.14
C GLY A 19 19.37 -5.92 13.10
N ARG A 20 19.75 -5.17 14.12
CA ARG A 20 19.37 -3.76 14.28
C ARG A 20 19.92 -2.84 13.18
N HIS A 21 21.07 -3.17 12.61
CA HIS A 21 21.71 -2.38 11.56
C HIS A 21 21.19 -2.68 10.16
N GLU A 22 20.51 -3.82 10.01
CA GLU A 22 19.95 -4.26 8.74
C GLU A 22 18.51 -4.72 8.97
N PHE A 23 17.57 -3.97 8.43
CA PHE A 23 16.17 -4.36 8.46
C PHE A 23 15.98 -5.48 7.43
N ARG A 24 16.10 -6.74 7.87
CA ARG A 24 16.04 -7.93 7.02
C ARG A 24 14.63 -8.51 6.87
N VAL A 25 13.65 -7.91 7.53
CA VAL A 25 12.26 -8.38 7.43
C VAL A 25 11.71 -8.01 6.06
N ARG A 26 11.36 -9.02 5.28
CA ARG A 26 10.63 -8.84 4.02
C ARG A 26 9.14 -8.83 4.32
N THR A 27 8.49 -7.75 3.97
CA THR A 27 7.04 -7.62 4.05
C THR A 27 6.45 -7.68 2.66
N LEU A 28 5.46 -8.56 2.47
CA LEU A 28 4.83 -8.77 1.18
C LEU A 28 3.38 -8.31 1.25
N LEU A 29 3.01 -7.44 0.33
CA LEU A 29 1.63 -7.05 0.09
C LEU A 29 1.09 -7.94 -1.03
N GLY A 30 0.04 -8.70 -0.74
CA GLY A 30 -0.57 -9.65 -1.66
C GLY A 30 -0.58 -11.08 -1.10
N ARG A 31 -1.18 -11.99 -1.86
CA ARG A 31 -1.26 -13.41 -1.51
C ARG A 31 -0.22 -14.19 -2.28
N ILE A 32 0.68 -14.84 -1.58
CA ILE A 32 1.56 -15.85 -2.17
C ILE A 32 0.74 -17.12 -2.38
N LEU A 33 0.60 -17.55 -3.63
CA LEU A 33 -0.04 -18.82 -3.93
C LEU A 33 0.91 -19.97 -3.62
N PRO A 34 0.43 -21.03 -2.98
CA PRO A 34 1.20 -22.25 -2.82
C PRO A 34 1.46 -22.90 -4.19
N PRO A 35 2.52 -23.69 -4.35
CA PRO A 35 2.91 -24.27 -5.65
C PRO A 35 1.80 -25.03 -6.36
N GLU A 36 0.93 -25.70 -5.62
CA GLU A 36 -0.21 -26.49 -6.14
C GLU A 36 -1.32 -25.60 -6.72
N GLU A 37 -1.39 -24.35 -6.33
CA GLU A 37 -2.33 -23.38 -6.86
C GLU A 37 -1.78 -22.59 -8.06
N LEU A 38 -0.47 -22.64 -8.30
CA LEU A 38 0.13 -21.96 -9.43
C LEU A 38 -0.15 -22.70 -10.74
N PRO A 39 -0.48 -22.01 -11.83
CA PRO A 39 -0.52 -22.59 -13.15
C PRO A 39 0.93 -22.82 -13.62
N LEU A 40 1.41 -24.02 -13.53
CA LEU A 40 2.77 -24.38 -13.90
C LEU A 40 2.80 -25.12 -15.23
N LYS A 41 3.77 -24.79 -16.09
CA LYS A 41 4.11 -25.56 -17.28
C LYS A 41 5.58 -25.97 -17.26
N LYS A 42 5.88 -27.07 -17.92
CA LYS A 42 7.25 -27.57 -18.00
C LYS A 42 7.93 -27.05 -19.28
N VAL A 43 8.99 -26.29 -19.12
CA VAL A 43 9.79 -25.76 -20.24
C VAL A 43 11.24 -26.18 -20.03
N ASN A 44 11.79 -26.93 -20.99
CA ASN A 44 13.18 -27.43 -20.92
C ASN A 44 13.48 -28.18 -19.60
N GLY A 45 12.52 -28.98 -19.12
CA GLY A 45 12.66 -29.76 -17.89
C GLY A 45 12.45 -28.98 -16.59
N LYS A 46 12.28 -27.67 -16.63
CA LYS A 46 12.03 -26.81 -15.46
C LYS A 46 10.56 -26.42 -15.38
N LEU A 47 10.04 -26.35 -14.17
CA LEU A 47 8.69 -25.81 -13.92
C LEU A 47 8.78 -24.28 -13.93
N VAL A 48 7.94 -23.66 -14.74
CA VAL A 48 7.79 -22.20 -14.84
C VAL A 48 6.33 -21.83 -14.74
N VAL A 49 6.05 -20.63 -14.26
CA VAL A 49 4.66 -20.14 -14.18
C VAL A 49 4.12 -19.91 -15.58
N ASP A 50 2.97 -20.48 -15.87
CA ASP A 50 2.27 -20.29 -17.15
C ASP A 50 1.48 -18.98 -17.14
N LYS A 51 2.07 -17.94 -17.71
CA LYS A 51 1.45 -16.61 -17.81
C LYS A 51 0.29 -16.56 -18.84
N GLU A 52 0.19 -17.56 -19.70
CA GLU A 52 -0.89 -17.68 -20.71
C GLU A 52 -2.10 -18.44 -20.15
N SER A 53 -1.99 -18.96 -18.95
CA SER A 53 -3.09 -19.59 -18.24
C SER A 53 -4.20 -18.59 -17.94
N ASN A 54 -5.46 -18.99 -18.10
CA ASN A 54 -6.62 -18.18 -17.67
C ASN A 54 -6.77 -18.10 -16.15
N LYS A 55 -5.88 -18.73 -15.39
CA LYS A 55 -5.93 -18.70 -13.94
C LYS A 55 -5.36 -17.38 -13.43
N PHE A 56 -6.15 -16.66 -12.65
CA PHE A 56 -5.71 -15.42 -12.02
C PHE A 56 -4.59 -15.69 -11.01
N ILE A 57 -3.47 -15.03 -11.21
CA ILE A 57 -2.35 -15.03 -10.26
C ILE A 57 -2.35 -13.66 -9.59
N PRO A 58 -2.68 -13.59 -8.28
CA PRO A 58 -2.67 -12.31 -7.58
C PRO A 58 -1.26 -11.70 -7.59
N PRO A 59 -1.15 -10.39 -7.82
CA PRO A 59 0.13 -9.73 -7.74
C PRO A 59 0.65 -9.78 -6.29
N VAL A 60 1.95 -9.94 -6.14
CA VAL A 60 2.65 -9.84 -4.87
C VAL A 60 3.69 -8.73 -4.99
N ARG A 61 3.67 -7.80 -4.06
CA ARG A 61 4.59 -6.68 -4.01
C ARG A 61 5.39 -6.73 -2.71
N GLU A 62 6.70 -6.63 -2.82
CA GLU A 62 7.55 -6.42 -1.65
C GLU A 62 7.47 -4.95 -1.24
N ILE A 63 7.18 -4.73 0.03
CA ILE A 63 7.15 -3.40 0.63
C ILE A 63 8.09 -3.34 1.82
N TYR A 64 8.50 -2.14 2.19
CA TYR A 64 9.21 -1.92 3.44
C TYR A 64 8.27 -2.21 4.61
N PRO A 65 8.75 -2.73 5.76
CA PRO A 65 7.90 -3.04 6.93
C PRO A 65 7.44 -1.78 7.67
N ILE A 66 7.29 -0.69 6.95
CA ILE A 66 6.76 0.59 7.40
C ILE A 66 5.83 1.10 6.32
N MET A 67 4.64 1.52 6.71
CA MET A 67 3.68 2.18 5.84
C MET A 67 3.12 3.42 6.53
N ILE A 68 2.68 4.37 5.73
CA ILE A 68 1.93 5.54 6.24
C ILE A 68 0.50 5.09 6.47
N GLY A 69 0.04 5.25 7.72
CA GLY A 69 -1.29 4.83 8.13
C GLY A 69 -2.42 5.61 7.45
N SER A 70 -3.61 5.08 7.59
CA SER A 70 -4.84 5.62 7.01
C SER A 70 -5.17 7.01 7.55
N MET A 71 -5.25 7.99 6.67
CA MET A 71 -5.68 9.35 6.99
C MET A 71 -6.64 9.84 5.91
N SER A 72 -7.89 10.10 6.30
CA SER A 72 -8.94 10.51 5.36
C SER A 72 -8.63 11.87 4.70
N VAL A 73 -9.18 12.07 3.50
CA VAL A 73 -9.05 13.34 2.76
C VAL A 73 -9.52 14.53 3.60
N GLY A 74 -10.60 14.36 4.39
CA GLY A 74 -11.08 15.40 5.29
C GLY A 74 -10.17 15.68 6.50
N ALA A 75 -9.22 14.79 6.81
CA ALA A 75 -8.25 14.97 7.90
C ALA A 75 -6.98 15.68 7.44
N LEU A 76 -6.67 15.61 6.16
CA LEU A 76 -5.47 16.22 5.57
C LEU A 76 -5.86 17.24 4.51
N SER A 77 -5.11 18.34 4.47
CA SER A 77 -5.26 19.34 3.41
C SER A 77 -4.75 18.78 2.05
N PRO A 78 -5.25 19.31 0.92
CA PRO A 78 -4.75 18.92 -0.40
C PRO A 78 -3.22 19.07 -0.57
N PRO A 79 -2.57 20.13 -0.10
CA PRO A 79 -1.11 20.23 -0.16
C PRO A 79 -0.39 19.14 0.64
N MET A 80 -0.96 18.73 1.78
CA MET A 80 -0.38 17.64 2.58
C MET A 80 -0.45 16.31 1.82
N TRP A 81 -1.57 16.01 1.18
CA TRP A 81 -1.72 14.82 0.33
C TRP A 81 -0.70 14.79 -0.81
N GLU A 82 -0.48 15.91 -1.46
CA GLU A 82 0.53 16.03 -2.51
C GLU A 82 1.94 15.84 -1.98
N GLY A 83 2.25 16.49 -0.87
CA GLY A 83 3.54 16.35 -0.22
C GLY A 83 3.85 14.90 0.15
N LEU A 84 2.87 14.17 0.68
CA LEU A 84 3.00 12.75 1.00
C LEU A 84 3.20 11.91 -0.28
N ALA A 85 2.43 12.18 -1.35
CA ALA A 85 2.57 11.45 -2.61
C ALA A 85 3.96 11.64 -3.23
N ILE A 86 4.48 12.87 -3.21
CA ILE A 86 5.82 13.20 -3.69
C ILE A 86 6.88 12.52 -2.81
N GLY A 87 6.74 12.60 -1.49
CA GLY A 87 7.69 12.00 -0.55
C GLY A 87 7.76 10.48 -0.68
N ILE A 88 6.61 9.81 -0.81
CA ILE A 88 6.55 8.36 -1.03
C ILE A 88 7.17 7.99 -2.38
N SER A 89 6.89 8.76 -3.43
CA SER A 89 7.50 8.55 -4.74
C SER A 89 9.03 8.65 -4.65
N TYR A 90 9.54 9.67 -3.97
CA TYR A 90 10.97 9.84 -3.75
C TYR A 90 11.60 8.65 -3.02
N LEU A 91 10.97 8.20 -1.93
CA LEU A 91 11.44 7.02 -1.18
C LEU A 91 11.50 5.77 -2.06
N ASN A 92 10.48 5.55 -2.89
CA ASN A 92 10.42 4.38 -3.76
C ASN A 92 11.40 4.46 -4.94
N GLU A 93 11.44 5.61 -5.62
CA GLU A 93 12.14 5.76 -6.92
C GLU A 93 13.61 6.14 -6.76
N VAL A 94 13.94 6.92 -5.72
CA VAL A 94 15.30 7.44 -5.52
C VAL A 94 16.05 6.69 -4.43
N GLU A 95 15.40 6.48 -3.28
CA GLU A 95 16.04 5.81 -2.14
C GLU A 95 15.93 4.28 -2.19
N GLY A 96 15.13 3.72 -3.10
CA GLY A 96 14.90 2.29 -3.21
C GLY A 96 14.21 1.69 -1.98
N MET A 97 13.40 2.49 -1.29
CA MET A 97 12.63 2.09 -0.12
C MET A 97 11.15 1.96 -0.51
N PRO A 98 10.63 0.77 -0.78
CA PRO A 98 9.26 0.57 -1.24
C PRO A 98 8.25 0.79 -0.11
N VAL A 99 7.91 2.03 0.17
CA VAL A 99 6.92 2.47 1.14
C VAL A 99 5.57 2.68 0.46
N VAL A 100 4.49 2.36 1.15
CA VAL A 100 3.12 2.61 0.70
C VAL A 100 2.35 3.40 1.75
N MET A 101 1.24 4.01 1.32
CA MET A 101 0.32 4.74 2.18
C MET A 101 -1.10 4.24 1.98
N CYS A 102 -1.85 4.07 3.07
CA CYS A 102 -3.28 3.83 3.01
C CYS A 102 -4.04 5.16 2.88
N SER A 103 -5.02 5.22 1.98
CA SER A 103 -5.81 6.42 1.75
C SER A 103 -6.71 6.81 2.92
N GLY A 104 -7.08 5.85 3.76
CA GLY A 104 -8.16 6.04 4.71
C GLY A 104 -9.54 5.98 4.04
N GLU A 105 -10.59 5.95 4.87
CA GLU A 105 -11.96 5.68 4.44
C GLU A 105 -12.70 6.90 3.84
N GLY A 106 -12.12 8.08 3.87
CA GLY A 106 -12.71 9.31 3.32
C GLY A 106 -12.48 9.50 1.81
N GLY A 107 -12.00 8.48 1.12
CA GLY A 107 -11.65 8.57 -0.30
C GLY A 107 -10.25 9.15 -0.54
N MET A 108 -9.96 9.47 -1.79
CA MET A 108 -8.71 10.09 -2.23
C MET A 108 -8.98 11.35 -3.04
N PRO A 109 -8.06 12.33 -3.07
CA PRO A 109 -8.18 13.44 -4.01
C PRO A 109 -8.27 12.93 -5.45
N PRO A 110 -9.29 13.34 -6.24
CA PRO A 110 -9.50 12.82 -7.60
C PRO A 110 -8.29 12.94 -8.52
N ARG A 111 -7.48 13.98 -8.33
CA ARG A 111 -6.23 14.15 -9.09
C ARG A 111 -5.17 13.10 -8.79
N LEU A 112 -5.13 12.56 -7.56
CA LEU A 112 -4.21 11.48 -7.21
C LEU A 112 -4.68 10.14 -7.74
N LEU A 113 -5.98 9.90 -7.83
CA LEU A 113 -6.54 8.71 -8.48
C LEU A 113 -6.13 8.60 -9.95
N LYS A 114 -5.90 9.72 -10.63
CA LYS A 114 -5.49 9.79 -12.04
C LYS A 114 -3.99 10.05 -12.22
N SER A 115 -3.19 9.90 -11.18
CA SER A 115 -1.77 10.22 -11.21
C SER A 115 -0.89 8.97 -11.20
N LYS A 116 0.38 9.15 -11.64
CA LYS A 116 1.42 8.13 -11.52
C LYS A 116 1.73 7.70 -10.08
N TYR A 117 1.31 8.47 -9.10
CA TYR A 117 1.53 8.17 -7.68
C TYR A 117 0.58 7.12 -7.13
N LEU A 118 -0.52 6.83 -7.85
CA LEU A 118 -1.54 5.87 -7.39
C LEU A 118 -0.94 4.52 -7.01
N LYS A 119 0.07 4.07 -7.75
CA LYS A 119 0.80 2.82 -7.48
C LYS A 119 1.43 2.70 -6.10
N TYR A 120 1.51 3.79 -5.33
CA TYR A 120 2.03 3.80 -3.96
C TYR A 120 0.93 3.87 -2.90
N PHE A 121 -0.32 3.91 -3.32
CA PHE A 121 -1.45 4.01 -2.41
C PHE A 121 -2.23 2.70 -2.32
N ILE A 122 -2.64 2.39 -1.09
CA ILE A 122 -3.67 1.38 -0.80
C ILE A 122 -4.98 2.13 -0.70
N ILE A 123 -5.93 1.86 -1.60
CA ILE A 123 -7.26 2.46 -1.55
C ILE A 123 -8.08 1.74 -0.50
N GLN A 124 -8.54 2.46 0.52
CA GLN A 124 -9.39 1.91 1.56
C GLN A 124 -10.87 2.17 1.24
N ILE A 125 -11.67 1.11 1.30
CA ILE A 125 -13.11 1.12 1.16
C ILE A 125 -13.71 0.67 2.49
N ALA A 126 -14.56 1.48 3.09
CA ALA A 126 -15.21 1.18 4.35
C ALA A 126 -16.72 1.13 4.20
N SER A 127 -17.42 0.77 5.28
CA SER A 127 -18.88 0.63 5.31
C SER A 127 -19.67 1.90 4.94
N GLY A 128 -19.05 3.08 5.07
CA GLY A 128 -19.67 4.35 4.67
C GLY A 128 -19.57 4.65 3.17
N TYR A 129 -18.80 3.88 2.40
CA TYR A 129 -18.59 4.05 0.95
C TYR A 129 -18.17 5.47 0.52
N PHE A 130 -17.51 6.21 1.40
CA PHE A 130 -17.03 7.56 1.09
C PHE A 130 -15.96 7.50 0.00
N GLY A 131 -16.10 8.37 -1.01
CA GLY A 131 -15.18 8.38 -2.17
C GLY A 131 -15.38 7.23 -3.15
N TRP A 132 -16.39 6.38 -2.97
CA TRP A 132 -16.66 5.27 -3.87
C TRP A 132 -16.97 5.73 -5.29
N ASP A 133 -17.84 6.73 -5.44
CA ASP A 133 -18.23 7.26 -6.75
C ASP A 133 -17.03 7.85 -7.47
N GLU A 134 -16.18 8.60 -6.77
CA GLU A 134 -14.95 9.16 -7.32
C GLU A 134 -13.99 8.06 -7.79
N ILE A 135 -13.87 6.98 -7.05
CA ILE A 135 -13.05 5.82 -7.42
C ILE A 135 -13.61 5.18 -8.69
N ILE A 136 -14.91 4.88 -8.73
CA ILE A 136 -15.57 4.26 -9.88
C ILE A 136 -15.44 5.13 -11.14
N HIS A 137 -15.68 6.43 -11.01
CA HIS A 137 -15.50 7.37 -12.13
C HIS A 137 -14.03 7.53 -12.55
N ALA A 138 -13.07 7.30 -11.66
CA ALA A 138 -11.66 7.37 -12.00
C ALA A 138 -11.14 6.10 -12.69
N LEU A 139 -11.74 4.93 -12.46
CA LEU A 139 -11.25 3.64 -12.98
C LEU A 139 -10.87 3.67 -14.48
N PRO A 140 -11.71 4.18 -15.40
CA PRO A 140 -11.37 4.22 -16.83
C PRO A 140 -10.21 5.16 -17.16
N HIS A 141 -9.81 6.01 -16.24
CA HIS A 141 -8.81 7.07 -16.41
C HIS A 141 -7.60 6.91 -15.50
N MET A 142 -7.53 5.82 -14.76
CA MET A 142 -6.35 5.51 -13.94
C MET A 142 -5.17 5.20 -14.86
N VAL A 143 -4.05 5.84 -14.60
CA VAL A 143 -2.79 5.64 -15.34
C VAL A 143 -2.00 4.47 -14.75
N GLU A 144 -2.21 4.20 -13.48
CA GLU A 144 -1.55 3.15 -12.70
C GLU A 144 -2.57 2.43 -11.83
N ASP A 145 -2.33 1.17 -11.55
CA ASP A 145 -3.09 0.43 -10.54
C ASP A 145 -2.66 0.85 -9.13
N PRO A 146 -3.58 0.88 -8.15
CA PRO A 146 -3.22 1.09 -6.76
C PRO A 146 -2.33 -0.05 -6.24
N ALA A 147 -1.56 0.20 -5.19
CA ALA A 147 -0.73 -0.82 -4.55
C ALA A 147 -1.57 -2.00 -4.05
N ALA A 148 -2.75 -1.72 -3.52
CA ALA A 148 -3.75 -2.69 -3.10
C ALA A 148 -5.10 -1.99 -2.86
N ILE A 149 -6.14 -2.80 -2.60
CA ILE A 149 -7.43 -2.34 -2.07
C ILE A 149 -7.60 -2.95 -0.68
N GLU A 150 -7.92 -2.11 0.30
CA GLU A 150 -8.19 -2.50 1.67
C GLU A 150 -9.69 -2.39 1.94
N ILE A 151 -10.29 -3.44 2.44
CA ILE A 151 -11.69 -3.44 2.88
C ILE A 151 -11.73 -3.32 4.40
N LYS A 152 -12.29 -2.22 4.88
CA LYS A 152 -12.43 -1.94 6.31
C LYS A 152 -13.85 -2.26 6.78
N TYR A 153 -13.98 -3.26 7.63
CA TYR A 153 -15.27 -3.70 8.15
C TYR A 153 -15.76 -2.91 9.36
N GLY A 154 -14.86 -2.26 10.09
CA GLY A 154 -15.23 -1.50 11.28
C GLY A 154 -14.03 -0.80 11.91
N GLN A 155 -14.29 -0.04 12.96
CA GLN A 155 -13.24 0.63 13.72
C GLN A 155 -13.62 0.71 15.20
N GLY A 156 -12.63 0.66 16.09
CA GLY A 156 -12.87 0.68 17.53
C GLY A 156 -13.36 2.02 18.07
N ALA A 157 -12.87 3.13 17.52
CA ALA A 157 -13.14 4.46 18.05
C ALA A 157 -14.50 5.06 17.62
N LYS A 158 -15.02 4.69 16.44
CA LYS A 158 -16.29 5.18 15.88
C LYS A 158 -17.02 4.05 15.18
N PRO A 159 -17.50 3.05 15.89
CA PRO A 159 -18.21 1.96 15.25
C PRO A 159 -19.54 2.47 14.66
N GLY A 160 -19.75 2.27 13.38
CA GLY A 160 -21.02 2.53 12.68
C GLY A 160 -21.15 3.86 11.94
N ASP A 161 -20.39 4.89 12.28
CA ASP A 161 -20.55 6.23 11.67
C ASP A 161 -19.60 6.50 10.50
N GLY A 162 -18.75 5.56 10.13
CA GLY A 162 -17.74 5.72 9.09
C GLY A 162 -16.97 7.03 9.21
N GLY A 163 -15.70 7.10 9.04
CA GLY A 163 -14.85 8.27 9.31
C GLY A 163 -15.08 9.50 8.41
N LEU A 164 -16.32 9.89 8.14
CA LEU A 164 -16.62 11.10 7.40
C LEU A 164 -16.18 12.32 8.21
N LEU A 165 -15.02 12.86 7.86
CA LEU A 165 -14.60 14.19 8.25
C LEU A 165 -15.02 15.13 7.13
N MET A 166 -16.04 15.92 7.36
CA MET A 166 -16.37 17.02 6.46
C MET A 166 -15.26 18.05 6.58
N ALA A 167 -14.52 18.27 5.50
CA ALA A 167 -13.70 19.45 5.37
C ALA A 167 -14.65 20.65 5.37
N GLN A 168 -14.60 21.47 6.39
CA GLN A 168 -15.27 22.77 6.43
C GLN A 168 -14.44 23.80 5.65
#